data_b34df1a4d8f0fe780e366882de2550a9
#
_entry.id   b34df1a4d8f0fe780e366882de2550a9
#
_cell.length_a   1.000
_cell.length_b   1.000
_cell.length_c   1.000
_cell.angle_alpha   90.00
_cell.angle_beta   90.00
_cell.angle_gamma   90.00
#
_symmetry.space_group_name_H-M   'P 1'
#
loop_
_entity.id
_entity.type
_entity.pdbx_description
1 polymer ?
#
loop_
_entity_poly.entity_id
_entity_poly.type
_entity_poly.pdbx_seq_one_letter_code
_entity_poly.pdbx_strand_id
1 'polypeptide(L)'
;MRHTAPQCRAIARRRRNAASASARAFVVLRIAAANLLFVSIAACSKSEATYVAVSTEALNYLPYNLVRFTITDQYGNKARGGGDLEPGAGEGSIACCYSLKGTNFKVQWTYYDADDWRPGEQVKKQQAEANASLAPTNVPDSIGSRILEIHFYPDHHVELAFPGEMLGSTRLPIVDVSRELTKRYGKQLDEKYGDNDAQLHRRISRTVAAAWLKYRFTDRDDLAQYAYFALLVNARFDAHPAVQKRIRSSNGTRGAFAKEMAALSPDIAAELAQDRFPSVAVPPIEAGLLPPPRDGSRGSRG
;
A
#
# COMPACT_ATOMS: atom_id res chain seq x y z
N MET A 1 -26.29 16.30 21.12
CA MET A 1 -25.95 17.75 21.20
C MET A 1 -25.27 18.13 19.90
N ARG A 2 -25.90 19.02 19.14
CA ARG A 2 -25.41 19.41 17.79
C ARG A 2 -24.46 20.60 17.94
N HIS A 3 -23.24 20.51 17.47
CA HIS A 3 -22.33 21.64 17.33
C HIS A 3 -22.29 22.08 15.88
N THR A 4 -22.81 23.25 15.65
CA THR A 4 -22.84 23.98 14.38
C THR A 4 -21.51 24.69 14.14
N ALA A 5 -20.98 24.55 12.94
CA ALA A 5 -19.82 25.30 12.44
C ALA A 5 -20.19 26.75 12.13
N PRO A 6 -19.30 27.71 12.33
CA PRO A 6 -19.53 29.10 11.90
C PRO A 6 -19.20 29.28 10.42
N GLN A 7 -20.20 29.74 9.69
CA GLN A 7 -20.08 30.21 8.31
C GLN A 7 -19.45 31.61 8.27
N CYS A 8 -18.34 31.78 7.56
CA CYS A 8 -17.86 33.11 7.15
C CYS A 8 -18.72 33.63 6.00
N ARG A 9 -19.62 34.58 6.29
CA ARG A 9 -20.36 35.34 5.28
C ARG A 9 -19.56 36.55 4.81
N ALA A 10 -19.36 36.62 3.50
CA ALA A 10 -18.89 37.78 2.77
C ALA A 10 -19.95 38.89 2.81
N ILE A 11 -19.55 40.11 3.18
CA ILE A 11 -20.36 41.30 3.00
C ILE A 11 -19.69 42.18 1.93
N ALA A 12 -20.33 42.15 0.76
CA ALA A 12 -20.11 43.15 -0.29
C ALA A 12 -21.32 44.11 -0.29
N ARG A 13 -21.07 45.43 -0.20
CA ARG A 13 -21.91 46.55 -0.73
C ARG A 13 -21.50 47.84 -0.03
N ARG A 14 -21.45 49.00 -0.60
CA ARG A 14 -21.98 49.62 -1.82
C ARG A 14 -21.33 51.01 -1.96
N ARG A 15 -21.12 51.43 -3.18
CA ARG A 15 -20.72 52.78 -3.64
C ARG A 15 -21.78 53.83 -3.36
N ARG A 16 -21.42 55.11 -3.15
CA ARG A 16 -21.57 56.16 -4.18
C ARG A 16 -21.22 57.56 -3.64
N ASN A 17 -20.39 58.23 -4.41
CA ASN A 17 -20.39 59.65 -4.77
C ASN A 17 -20.42 60.76 -3.71
N ALA A 18 -19.37 61.52 -3.64
CA ALA A 18 -19.43 62.97 -3.86
C ALA A 18 -18.01 63.53 -4.07
N ALA A 19 -17.88 64.36 -5.06
CA ALA A 19 -16.67 64.98 -5.51
C ALA A 19 -16.38 66.27 -4.75
N SER A 20 -15.11 66.70 -4.90
CA SER A 20 -14.55 68.06 -4.70
C SER A 20 -14.28 68.55 -3.26
N ALA A 21 -13.04 68.68 -2.95
CA ALA A 21 -12.33 69.91 -2.60
C ALA A 21 -10.95 69.62 -1.98
N SER A 22 -9.97 70.30 -2.49
CA SER A 22 -8.68 70.72 -1.92
C SER A 22 -7.53 69.67 -1.85
N ALA A 23 -6.59 69.99 -2.73
CA ALA A 23 -5.36 69.26 -3.07
C ALA A 23 -4.20 69.43 -2.05
N ARG A 24 -4.45 69.48 -0.74
CA ARG A 24 -3.36 69.60 0.26
C ARG A 24 -3.43 68.56 1.39
N ALA A 25 -4.47 67.69 1.43
CA ALA A 25 -4.59 66.57 2.38
C ALA A 25 -4.08 65.25 1.82
N PHE A 26 -3.56 65.20 0.59
CA PHE A 26 -3.30 63.98 -0.16
C PHE A 26 -1.97 63.27 0.18
N VAL A 27 -1.03 63.95 0.86
CA VAL A 27 0.28 63.32 1.12
C VAL A 27 0.31 62.55 2.43
N VAL A 28 -0.40 62.99 3.45
CA VAL A 28 -0.40 62.32 4.76
C VAL A 28 -1.31 61.08 4.77
N LEU A 29 -2.36 61.08 3.94
CA LEU A 29 -3.31 59.92 3.87
C LEU A 29 -2.74 58.74 3.08
N ARG A 30 -1.77 58.95 2.18
CA ARG A 30 -1.14 57.89 1.41
C ARG A 30 -0.15 57.03 2.22
N ILE A 31 0.46 57.58 3.25
CA ILE A 31 1.39 56.85 4.13
C ILE A 31 0.62 56.02 5.14
N ALA A 32 -0.54 56.45 5.61
CA ALA A 32 -1.38 55.67 6.49
C ALA A 32 -2.09 54.49 5.81
N ALA A 33 -2.49 54.64 4.52
CA ALA A 33 -3.12 53.56 3.75
C ALA A 33 -2.13 52.47 3.32
N ALA A 34 -0.85 52.81 3.13
CA ALA A 34 0.18 51.79 2.80
C ALA A 34 0.54 50.90 4.01
N ASN A 35 0.43 51.41 5.23
CA ASN A 35 0.69 50.62 6.44
C ASN A 35 -0.49 49.73 6.83
N LEU A 36 -1.72 50.00 6.41
CA LEU A 36 -2.90 49.18 6.68
C LEU A 36 -3.04 48.00 5.70
N LEU A 37 -2.39 48.04 4.54
CA LEU A 37 -2.37 46.90 3.60
C LEU A 37 -1.33 45.85 3.95
N PHE A 38 -0.35 46.16 4.81
CA PHE A 38 0.65 45.17 5.24
C PHE A 38 0.24 44.31 6.45
N VAL A 39 -0.85 44.63 7.11
CA VAL A 39 -1.31 43.88 8.30
C VAL A 39 -2.34 42.79 7.96
N SER A 40 -2.80 42.70 6.70
CA SER A 40 -3.84 41.73 6.30
C SER A 40 -3.31 40.42 5.71
N ILE A 41 -2.00 40.20 5.67
CA ILE A 41 -1.41 38.90 5.40
C ILE A 41 -1.00 38.25 6.74
N ALA A 42 -1.88 38.32 7.73
CA ALA A 42 -1.93 37.23 8.71
C ALA A 42 -2.54 36.03 7.98
N ALA A 43 -1.74 35.44 7.09
CA ALA A 43 -2.02 34.12 6.59
C ALA A 43 -2.40 33.27 7.80
N CYS A 44 -3.60 32.71 7.82
CA CYS A 44 -3.90 31.57 8.67
C CYS A 44 -2.88 30.51 8.30
N SER A 45 -1.70 30.56 8.88
CA SER A 45 -0.76 29.46 8.85
C SER A 45 -1.50 28.36 9.63
N LYS A 46 -2.18 27.46 8.90
CA LYS A 46 -2.65 26.23 9.52
C LYS A 46 -1.43 25.68 10.24
N SER A 47 -1.54 25.53 11.57
CA SER A 47 -0.47 24.90 12.33
C SER A 47 -0.18 23.57 11.68
N GLU A 48 1.06 23.36 11.32
CA GLU A 48 1.47 22.16 10.64
C GLU A 48 1.24 20.95 11.56
N ALA A 49 0.73 19.85 11.00
CA ALA A 49 0.46 18.64 11.76
C ALA A 49 1.73 18.15 12.49
N THR A 50 1.60 17.87 13.77
CA THR A 50 2.69 17.36 14.61
C THR A 50 2.22 16.08 15.30
N TYR A 51 3.01 15.03 15.19
CA TYR A 51 2.71 13.69 15.71
C TYR A 51 3.76 13.37 16.78
N VAL A 52 3.37 13.37 18.06
CA VAL A 52 4.26 13.16 19.21
C VAL A 52 3.99 11.81 19.85
N ALA A 53 5.06 11.15 20.33
CA ALA A 53 5.01 9.85 20.98
C ALA A 53 4.35 8.76 20.11
N VAL A 54 4.66 8.77 18.82
CA VAL A 54 4.11 7.82 17.84
C VAL A 54 4.97 6.55 17.83
N SER A 55 4.32 5.41 17.85
CA SER A 55 4.93 4.12 17.52
C SER A 55 4.75 3.84 16.03
N THR A 56 5.64 3.04 15.44
CA THR A 56 5.56 2.64 14.04
C THR A 56 5.35 1.15 13.92
N GLU A 57 4.48 0.74 13.00
CA GLU A 57 4.21 -0.65 12.63
C GLU A 57 4.28 -0.79 11.11
N ALA A 58 4.96 -1.83 10.62
CA ALA A 58 5.04 -2.09 9.19
C ALA A 58 4.11 -3.24 8.80
N LEU A 59 3.33 -3.03 7.73
CA LEU A 59 2.56 -4.08 7.06
C LEU A 59 3.24 -4.37 5.72
N ASN A 60 3.82 -5.56 5.62
CA ASN A 60 4.64 -5.95 4.49
C ASN A 60 3.85 -6.72 3.43
N TYR A 61 3.47 -6.06 2.35
CA TYR A 61 2.85 -6.72 1.18
C TYR A 61 3.84 -6.97 0.03
N LEU A 62 5.12 -6.64 0.25
CA LEU A 62 6.17 -6.97 -0.72
C LEU A 62 6.28 -8.50 -0.84
N PRO A 63 6.67 -9.03 -2.02
CA PRO A 63 7.00 -10.45 -2.19
C PRO A 63 8.38 -10.82 -1.62
N TYR A 64 8.92 -9.99 -0.75
CA TYR A 64 10.26 -10.00 -0.16
C TYR A 64 10.18 -9.84 1.35
N ASN A 65 11.21 -10.28 2.05
CA ASN A 65 11.37 -9.96 3.48
C ASN A 65 11.77 -8.50 3.65
N LEU A 66 11.04 -7.78 4.50
CA LEU A 66 11.33 -6.39 4.88
C LEU A 66 12.24 -6.37 6.11
N VAL A 67 13.50 -5.96 5.94
CA VAL A 67 14.49 -5.95 7.03
C VAL A 67 14.28 -4.79 7.98
N ARG A 68 14.18 -3.59 7.42
CA ARG A 68 14.04 -2.32 8.17
C ARG A 68 13.52 -1.22 7.28
N PHE A 69 12.96 -0.19 7.91
CA PHE A 69 12.61 1.05 7.24
C PHE A 69 12.98 2.28 8.07
N THR A 70 13.02 3.43 7.42
CA THR A 70 13.18 4.75 8.05
C THR A 70 12.21 5.71 7.36
N ILE A 71 11.40 6.41 8.15
CA ILE A 71 10.56 7.52 7.72
C ILE A 71 11.29 8.80 8.11
N THR A 72 11.38 9.75 7.18
CA THR A 72 11.99 11.06 7.41
C THR A 72 11.00 12.14 6.99
N ASP A 73 10.69 13.07 7.88
CA ASP A 73 9.87 14.23 7.55
C ASP A 73 10.71 15.36 6.91
N GLN A 74 10.05 16.40 6.44
CA GLN A 74 10.70 17.53 5.79
C GLN A 74 11.61 18.35 6.72
N TYR A 75 11.55 18.11 8.04
CA TYR A 75 12.40 18.77 9.06
C TYR A 75 13.57 17.90 9.47
N GLY A 76 13.69 16.68 8.94
CA GLY A 76 14.76 15.75 9.27
C GLY A 76 14.49 14.87 10.50
N ASN A 77 13.29 14.95 11.12
CA ASN A 77 12.92 14.01 12.15
C ASN A 77 12.74 12.61 11.56
N LYS A 78 13.09 11.60 12.32
CA LYS A 78 13.11 10.22 11.83
C LYS A 78 12.36 9.27 12.75
N ALA A 79 11.57 8.38 12.15
CA ALA A 79 11.02 7.20 12.77
C ALA A 79 11.57 5.95 12.05
N ARG A 80 11.66 4.84 12.75
CA ARG A 80 12.28 3.62 12.25
C ARG A 80 11.48 2.41 12.71
N GLY A 81 11.64 1.30 12.00
CA GLY A 81 11.09 0.01 12.38
C GLY A 81 11.59 -1.10 11.45
N GLY A 82 10.97 -2.25 11.56
CA GLY A 82 11.32 -3.47 10.84
C GLY A 82 11.54 -4.62 11.80
N GLY A 83 12.15 -5.68 11.35
CA GLY A 83 12.41 -6.89 12.14
C GLY A 83 12.40 -8.14 11.30
N ASP A 84 12.85 -8.03 10.04
CA ASP A 84 12.85 -9.16 9.08
C ASP A 84 11.44 -9.73 8.84
N LEU A 85 10.51 -8.85 8.50
CA LEU A 85 9.11 -9.18 8.31
C LEU A 85 8.90 -9.98 7.02
N GLU A 86 8.34 -11.16 7.14
CA GLU A 86 7.91 -11.96 5.98
C GLU A 86 6.77 -11.27 5.20
N PRO A 87 6.54 -11.66 3.93
CA PRO A 87 5.38 -11.21 3.17
C PRO A 87 4.07 -11.50 3.91
N GLY A 88 3.20 -10.50 4.01
CA GLY A 88 1.92 -10.59 4.72
C GLY A 88 2.02 -10.36 6.23
N ALA A 89 3.22 -10.29 6.80
CA ALA A 89 3.38 -9.96 8.21
C ALA A 89 2.99 -8.48 8.47
N GLY A 90 2.25 -8.25 9.53
CA GLY A 90 1.85 -6.93 9.99
C GLY A 90 2.32 -6.61 11.40
N GLU A 91 2.57 -7.61 12.20
CA GLU A 91 2.90 -7.46 13.63
C GLU A 91 4.41 -7.53 13.87
N GLY A 92 5.17 -6.78 13.10
CA GLY A 92 6.57 -6.61 13.36
C GLY A 92 6.81 -5.77 14.61
N SER A 93 8.04 -5.73 15.09
CA SER A 93 8.40 -5.00 16.30
C SER A 93 7.87 -3.56 16.25
N ILE A 94 6.96 -3.25 17.16
CA ILE A 94 6.50 -1.88 17.37
C ILE A 94 7.67 -1.10 17.92
N ALA A 95 8.18 -0.17 17.15
CA ALA A 95 9.22 0.74 17.60
C ALA A 95 8.59 2.07 18.03
N CYS A 96 8.88 2.55 19.21
CA CYS A 96 8.29 3.79 19.76
C CYS A 96 9.37 4.83 20.01
N CYS A 97 9.03 5.84 20.35
CA CYS A 97 8.32 7.00 20.75
C CYS A 97 8.81 8.15 19.89
N TYR A 98 8.48 8.15 18.66
CA TYR A 98 8.97 9.10 17.66
C TYR A 98 8.14 10.39 17.67
N SER A 99 8.76 11.46 17.20
CA SER A 99 8.07 12.71 16.89
C SER A 99 8.29 13.01 15.41
N LEU A 100 7.20 13.21 14.69
CA LEU A 100 7.18 13.55 13.26
C LEU A 100 6.37 14.81 13.05
N LYS A 101 6.64 15.53 11.96
CA LYS A 101 5.96 16.78 11.64
C LYS A 101 5.67 16.89 10.15
N GLY A 102 4.54 17.53 9.82
CA GLY A 102 4.09 17.70 8.44
C GLY A 102 3.26 16.55 7.92
N THR A 103 3.05 16.56 6.61
CA THR A 103 2.17 15.59 5.93
C THR A 103 2.88 14.80 4.84
N ASN A 104 4.11 15.17 4.50
CA ASN A 104 4.91 14.53 3.47
C ASN A 104 6.16 13.92 4.08
N PHE A 105 6.39 12.67 3.75
CA PHE A 105 7.47 11.88 4.32
C PHE A 105 8.23 11.15 3.23
N LYS A 106 9.55 11.05 3.40
CA LYS A 106 10.39 10.15 2.63
C LYS A 106 10.52 8.84 3.42
N VAL A 107 10.16 7.73 2.81
CA VAL A 107 10.27 6.38 3.38
C VAL A 107 11.35 5.64 2.62
N GLN A 108 12.34 5.11 3.34
CA GLN A 108 13.43 4.28 2.80
C GLN A 108 13.38 2.92 3.48
N TRP A 109 13.55 1.84 2.73
CA TRP A 109 13.56 0.49 3.30
C TRP A 109 14.58 -0.41 2.66
N THR A 110 14.92 -1.47 3.39
CA THR A 110 15.82 -2.54 2.95
C THR A 110 15.04 -3.85 2.94
N TYR A 111 15.17 -4.61 1.87
CA TYR A 111 14.48 -5.88 1.68
C TYR A 111 15.38 -6.91 0.99
N TYR A 112 14.99 -8.18 1.01
CA TYR A 112 15.70 -9.26 0.32
C TYR A 112 14.76 -10.42 -0.01
N ASP A 113 15.17 -11.25 -0.98
CA ASP A 113 14.52 -12.54 -1.24
C ASP A 113 15.05 -13.61 -0.29
N ALA A 114 14.21 -14.06 0.65
CA ALA A 114 14.60 -15.08 1.62
C ALA A 114 14.91 -16.45 0.97
N ASP A 115 14.40 -16.69 -0.26
CA ASP A 115 14.72 -17.91 -0.98
C ASP A 115 16.13 -17.88 -1.62
N ASP A 116 16.79 -16.71 -1.67
CA ASP A 116 18.19 -16.60 -2.10
C ASP A 116 19.21 -16.96 -1.03
N TRP A 117 18.72 -17.20 0.21
CA TRP A 117 19.62 -17.60 1.29
C TRP A 117 20.33 -18.92 1.00
N ARG A 118 21.64 -18.94 1.26
CA ARG A 118 22.48 -20.13 1.18
C ARG A 118 23.35 -20.21 2.44
N PRO A 119 23.61 -21.41 2.98
CA PRO A 119 24.50 -21.57 4.11
C PRO A 119 25.90 -20.99 3.81
N GLY A 120 26.38 -20.09 4.68
CA GLY A 120 27.69 -19.45 4.54
C GLY A 120 27.73 -18.22 3.63
N GLU A 121 26.64 -17.87 2.96
CA GLU A 121 26.55 -16.69 2.11
C GLU A 121 25.73 -15.58 2.76
N GLN A 122 26.12 -14.33 2.49
CA GLN A 122 25.30 -13.19 2.91
C GLN A 122 24.21 -12.96 1.86
N VAL A 123 22.97 -12.87 2.32
CA VAL A 123 21.83 -12.56 1.45
C VAL A 123 22.01 -11.16 0.85
N LYS A 124 21.80 -11.05 -0.46
CA LYS A 124 21.85 -9.77 -1.17
C LYS A 124 20.67 -8.91 -0.78
N LYS A 125 20.94 -7.87 0.00
CA LYS A 125 19.93 -6.87 0.38
C LYS A 125 19.79 -5.80 -0.69
N GLN A 126 18.56 -5.40 -0.94
CA GLN A 126 18.19 -4.32 -1.84
C GLN A 126 17.63 -3.15 -1.03
N GLN A 127 17.64 -1.97 -1.62
CA GLN A 127 17.09 -0.76 -1.02
C GLN A 127 16.10 -0.12 -1.99
N ALA A 128 15.04 0.44 -1.44
CA ALA A 128 14.09 1.25 -2.17
C ALA A 128 13.67 2.46 -1.34
N GLU A 129 13.07 3.44 -2.00
CA GLU A 129 12.52 4.63 -1.37
C GLU A 129 11.26 5.10 -2.09
N ALA A 130 10.35 5.69 -1.33
CA ALA A 130 9.16 6.34 -1.85
C ALA A 130 8.83 7.58 -1.03
N ASN A 131 8.10 8.52 -1.64
CA ASN A 131 7.45 9.59 -0.92
C ASN A 131 6.04 9.14 -0.55
N ALA A 132 5.65 9.36 0.69
CA ALA A 132 4.32 9.04 1.20
C ALA A 132 3.70 10.27 1.84
N SER A 133 2.39 10.42 1.69
CA SER A 133 1.63 11.50 2.30
C SER A 133 0.67 10.96 3.34
N LEU A 134 0.57 11.67 4.46
CA LEU A 134 -0.39 11.39 5.52
C LEU A 134 -1.38 12.56 5.61
N ALA A 135 -2.67 12.28 5.51
CA ALA A 135 -3.67 13.32 5.74
C ALA A 135 -3.51 13.91 7.13
N PRO A 136 -3.65 15.25 7.30
CA PRO A 136 -3.60 15.88 8.62
C PRO A 136 -4.62 15.23 9.55
N THR A 137 -4.14 14.66 10.64
CA THR A 137 -4.97 14.01 11.63
C THR A 137 -4.43 14.29 13.03
N ASN A 138 -5.30 14.26 14.02
CA ASN A 138 -4.87 14.26 15.41
C ASN A 138 -4.42 12.85 15.78
N VAL A 139 -3.26 12.75 16.42
CA VAL A 139 -2.80 11.48 16.97
C VAL A 139 -3.78 11.06 18.06
N PRO A 140 -4.33 9.85 18.01
CA PRO A 140 -5.24 9.37 19.03
C PRO A 140 -4.61 9.38 20.44
N ASP A 141 -5.42 9.59 21.46
CA ASP A 141 -4.91 9.72 22.84
C ASP A 141 -4.60 8.38 23.52
N SER A 142 -5.18 7.28 23.03
CA SER A 142 -4.93 5.94 23.58
C SER A 142 -3.62 5.36 23.08
N ILE A 143 -2.93 4.58 23.92
CA ILE A 143 -1.61 3.99 23.59
C ILE A 143 -1.66 3.15 22.31
N GLY A 144 -2.66 2.27 22.17
CA GLY A 144 -2.79 1.40 21.00
C GLY A 144 -3.13 2.12 19.70
N SER A 145 -3.70 3.33 19.78
CA SER A 145 -4.10 4.11 18.60
C SER A 145 -3.05 5.14 18.15
N ARG A 146 -1.92 5.25 18.85
CA ARG A 146 -0.78 6.07 18.44
C ARG A 146 0.19 5.32 17.54
N ILE A 147 -0.26 4.25 16.91
CA ILE A 147 0.54 3.47 15.97
C ILE A 147 0.36 4.06 14.58
N LEU A 148 1.46 4.52 14.00
CA LEU A 148 1.54 4.88 12.60
C LEU A 148 1.83 3.60 11.81
N GLU A 149 0.84 3.14 11.06
CA GLU A 149 0.99 2.03 10.13
C GLU A 149 1.67 2.48 8.85
N ILE A 150 2.61 1.66 8.40
CA ILE A 150 3.34 1.84 7.15
C ILE A 150 3.07 0.62 6.27
N HIS A 151 2.28 0.79 5.22
CA HIS A 151 1.90 -0.25 4.29
C HIS A 151 2.85 -0.26 3.09
N PHE A 152 3.66 -1.30 2.94
CA PHE A 152 4.60 -1.48 1.83
C PHE A 152 3.97 -2.36 0.74
N TYR A 153 3.70 -1.79 -0.43
CA TYR A 153 3.02 -2.49 -1.52
C TYR A 153 3.98 -3.09 -2.55
N PRO A 154 3.53 -4.10 -3.34
CA PRO A 154 4.39 -4.79 -4.31
C PRO A 154 4.98 -3.91 -5.43
N ASP A 155 4.38 -2.77 -5.75
CA ASP A 155 4.89 -1.79 -6.71
C ASP A 155 5.79 -0.72 -6.06
N HIS A 156 6.24 -0.98 -4.85
CA HIS A 156 7.11 -0.10 -4.07
C HIS A 156 6.49 1.26 -3.69
N HIS A 157 5.17 1.46 -3.83
CA HIS A 157 4.56 2.59 -3.16
C HIS A 157 4.33 2.29 -1.67
N VAL A 158 4.19 3.35 -0.90
CA VAL A 158 3.99 3.27 0.56
C VAL A 158 2.80 4.15 0.94
N GLU A 159 1.92 3.60 1.77
CA GLU A 159 0.84 4.36 2.40
C GLU A 159 1.06 4.47 3.91
N LEU A 160 0.66 5.60 4.46
CA LEU A 160 0.72 5.89 5.89
C LEU A 160 -0.68 6.07 6.44
N ALA A 161 -0.97 5.48 7.59
CA ALA A 161 -2.26 5.62 8.25
C ALA A 161 -2.15 5.56 9.77
N PHE A 162 -3.09 6.23 10.46
CA PHE A 162 -3.44 5.95 11.84
C PHE A 162 -4.77 5.19 11.83
N PRO A 163 -4.80 3.89 12.10
CA PRO A 163 -6.02 3.09 11.98
C PRO A 163 -7.05 3.41 13.06
N GLY A 164 -6.63 4.00 14.18
CA GLY A 164 -7.49 4.28 15.32
C GLY A 164 -7.76 3.05 16.21
N GLU A 165 -7.37 1.87 15.77
CA GLU A 165 -7.50 0.61 16.49
C GLU A 165 -6.13 -0.09 16.56
N MET A 166 -5.96 -0.95 17.58
CA MET A 166 -4.66 -1.58 17.87
C MET A 166 -4.25 -2.66 16.84
N LEU A 167 -5.23 -3.25 16.19
CA LEU A 167 -5.03 -4.24 15.11
C LEU A 167 -5.51 -3.59 13.83
N GLY A 168 -4.58 -3.03 13.10
CA GLY A 168 -4.87 -2.31 11.87
C GLY A 168 -5.55 -3.16 10.80
N SER A 169 -6.11 -2.52 9.84
CA SER A 169 -6.77 -3.17 8.73
C SER A 169 -5.74 -3.68 7.72
N THR A 170 -5.50 -4.99 7.71
CA THR A 170 -4.77 -5.63 6.61
C THR A 170 -5.46 -5.34 5.29
N ARG A 171 -4.76 -4.67 4.37
CA ARG A 171 -5.31 -4.27 3.07
C ARG A 171 -5.11 -5.32 1.99
N LEU A 172 -4.13 -6.20 2.16
CA LEU A 172 -3.84 -7.31 1.27
C LEU A 172 -3.73 -8.59 2.11
N PRO A 173 -4.74 -9.48 2.12
CA PRO A 173 -4.87 -10.59 3.07
C PRO A 173 -3.99 -11.79 2.68
N ILE A 174 -2.68 -11.59 2.56
CA ILE A 174 -1.72 -12.61 2.10
C ILE A 174 -1.74 -13.84 3.02
N VAL A 175 -1.73 -13.62 4.34
CA VAL A 175 -1.70 -14.71 5.34
C VAL A 175 -2.97 -15.55 5.26
N ASP A 176 -4.13 -14.93 5.11
CA ASP A 176 -5.40 -15.64 5.03
C ASP A 176 -5.50 -16.45 3.73
N VAL A 177 -5.05 -15.88 2.61
CA VAL A 177 -4.96 -16.62 1.32
C VAL A 177 -4.01 -17.80 1.44
N SER A 178 -2.84 -17.60 2.04
CA SER A 178 -1.86 -18.68 2.24
C SER A 178 -2.44 -19.80 3.09
N ARG A 179 -3.05 -19.46 4.22
CA ARG A 179 -3.69 -20.42 5.13
C ARG A 179 -4.82 -21.19 4.44
N GLU A 180 -5.66 -20.52 3.67
CA GLU A 180 -6.75 -21.15 2.94
C GLU A 180 -6.25 -22.13 1.88
N LEU A 181 -5.28 -21.73 1.06
CA LEU A 181 -4.70 -22.58 0.02
C LEU A 181 -3.98 -23.80 0.61
N THR A 182 -3.18 -23.61 1.65
CA THR A 182 -2.49 -24.70 2.33
C THR A 182 -3.48 -25.68 2.96
N LYS A 183 -4.54 -25.18 3.59
CA LYS A 183 -5.59 -26.03 4.18
C LYS A 183 -6.33 -26.85 3.12
N ARG A 184 -6.66 -26.28 1.97
CA ARG A 184 -7.47 -26.95 0.92
C ARG A 184 -6.63 -27.82 -0.01
N TYR A 185 -5.43 -27.38 -0.35
CA TYR A 185 -4.63 -27.93 -1.44
C TYR A 185 -3.19 -28.24 -1.04
N GLY A 186 -2.86 -28.26 0.25
CA GLY A 186 -1.48 -28.43 0.74
C GLY A 186 -0.79 -29.65 0.14
N LYS A 187 -1.48 -30.81 0.10
CA LYS A 187 -0.94 -32.04 -0.52
C LYS A 187 -0.59 -31.84 -2.00
N GLN A 188 -1.47 -31.20 -2.78
CA GLN A 188 -1.23 -30.98 -4.22
C GLN A 188 -0.10 -29.97 -4.45
N LEU A 189 0.00 -28.95 -3.59
CA LEU A 189 1.08 -27.97 -3.63
C LEU A 189 2.42 -28.61 -3.27
N ASP A 190 2.46 -29.46 -2.26
CA ASP A 190 3.66 -30.20 -1.87
C ASP A 190 4.10 -31.18 -2.97
N GLU A 191 3.18 -31.96 -3.53
CA GLU A 191 3.46 -32.86 -4.65
C GLU A 191 4.02 -32.11 -5.88
N LYS A 192 3.53 -30.90 -6.15
CA LYS A 192 3.93 -30.10 -7.30
C LYS A 192 5.27 -29.38 -7.11
N TYR A 193 5.51 -28.82 -5.92
CA TYR A 193 6.63 -27.92 -5.67
C TYR A 193 7.68 -28.50 -4.72
N GLY A 194 7.30 -29.34 -3.77
CA GLY A 194 8.18 -29.88 -2.73
C GLY A 194 8.72 -28.80 -1.80
N ASP A 195 8.02 -27.66 -1.68
CA ASP A 195 8.39 -26.55 -0.82
C ASP A 195 8.16 -26.91 0.65
N ASN A 196 9.00 -26.41 1.56
CA ASN A 196 8.63 -26.37 2.97
C ASN A 196 7.60 -25.25 3.22
N ASP A 197 7.00 -25.22 4.42
CA ASP A 197 5.92 -24.28 4.75
C ASP A 197 6.29 -22.81 4.47
N ALA A 198 7.50 -22.40 4.82
CA ALA A 198 7.96 -21.04 4.60
C ALA A 198 8.15 -20.72 3.11
N GLN A 199 8.70 -21.66 2.34
CA GLN A 199 8.86 -21.52 0.90
C GLN A 199 7.49 -21.49 0.20
N LEU A 200 6.57 -22.35 0.62
CA LEU A 200 5.20 -22.37 0.10
C LEU A 200 4.48 -21.05 0.39
N HIS A 201 4.59 -20.54 1.62
CA HIS A 201 4.03 -19.24 1.97
C HIS A 201 4.57 -18.12 1.06
N ARG A 202 5.87 -18.05 0.84
CA ARG A 202 6.49 -17.04 -0.04
C ARG A 202 6.06 -17.22 -1.51
N ARG A 203 5.90 -18.45 -2.01
CA ARG A 203 5.38 -18.74 -3.35
C ARG A 203 3.95 -18.20 -3.51
N ILE A 204 3.09 -18.47 -2.55
CA ILE A 204 1.71 -17.95 -2.52
C ILE A 204 1.73 -16.41 -2.47
N SER A 205 2.55 -15.83 -1.61
CA SER A 205 2.70 -14.37 -1.47
C SER A 205 3.12 -13.69 -2.78
N ARG A 206 4.06 -14.28 -3.52
CA ARG A 206 4.47 -13.80 -4.86
C ARG A 206 3.32 -13.85 -5.86
N THR A 207 2.50 -14.89 -5.77
CA THR A 207 1.33 -15.04 -6.65
C THR A 207 0.25 -14.02 -6.32
N VAL A 208 0.02 -13.76 -5.03
CA VAL A 208 -0.88 -12.69 -4.57
C VAL A 208 -0.36 -11.31 -5.01
N ALA A 209 0.94 -11.05 -4.85
CA ALA A 209 1.55 -9.83 -5.33
C ALA A 209 1.41 -9.66 -6.86
N ALA A 210 1.54 -10.74 -7.64
CA ALA A 210 1.32 -10.72 -9.09
C ALA A 210 -0.14 -10.38 -9.44
N ALA A 211 -1.12 -10.95 -8.73
CA ALA A 211 -2.54 -10.65 -8.92
C ALA A 211 -2.83 -9.16 -8.62
N TRP A 212 -2.26 -8.66 -7.55
CA TRP A 212 -2.42 -7.25 -7.19
C TRP A 212 -1.73 -6.32 -8.20
N LEU A 213 -0.51 -6.61 -8.61
CA LEU A 213 0.23 -5.82 -9.62
C LEU A 213 -0.52 -5.74 -10.95
N LYS A 214 -1.07 -6.86 -11.43
CA LYS A 214 -1.78 -6.92 -12.71
C LYS A 214 -3.20 -6.36 -12.66
N TYR A 215 -3.95 -6.67 -11.59
CA TYR A 215 -5.41 -6.51 -11.57
C TYR A 215 -5.93 -5.75 -10.36
N ARG A 216 -5.06 -5.36 -9.43
CA ARG A 216 -5.41 -4.65 -8.18
C ARG A 216 -6.43 -5.42 -7.32
N PHE A 217 -6.40 -6.74 -7.37
CA PHE A 217 -7.22 -7.57 -6.48
C PHE A 217 -6.82 -7.37 -5.03
N THR A 218 -7.79 -7.13 -4.16
CA THR A 218 -7.62 -6.93 -2.71
C THR A 218 -8.54 -7.83 -1.89
N ASP A 219 -9.54 -8.43 -2.53
CA ASP A 219 -10.46 -9.34 -1.86
C ASP A 219 -9.80 -10.71 -1.65
N ARG A 220 -10.03 -11.32 -0.48
CA ARG A 220 -9.44 -12.61 -0.12
C ARG A 220 -9.82 -13.73 -1.09
N ASP A 221 -11.09 -13.82 -1.45
CA ASP A 221 -11.61 -14.90 -2.27
C ASP A 221 -11.13 -14.76 -3.71
N ASP A 222 -11.07 -13.53 -4.24
CA ASP A 222 -10.49 -13.23 -5.56
C ASP A 222 -9.00 -13.61 -5.62
N LEU A 223 -8.24 -13.26 -4.59
CA LEU A 223 -6.82 -13.59 -4.50
C LEU A 223 -6.57 -15.09 -4.33
N ALA A 224 -7.37 -15.77 -3.51
CA ALA A 224 -7.27 -17.22 -3.32
C ALA A 224 -7.60 -17.96 -4.62
N GLN A 225 -8.63 -17.51 -5.35
CA GLN A 225 -9.00 -18.09 -6.62
C GLN A 225 -7.93 -17.85 -7.70
N TYR A 226 -7.37 -16.63 -7.76
CA TYR A 226 -6.24 -16.34 -8.65
C TYR A 226 -5.05 -17.25 -8.35
N ALA A 227 -4.68 -17.36 -7.07
CA ALA A 227 -3.53 -18.17 -6.66
C ALA A 227 -3.75 -19.65 -6.90
N TYR A 228 -4.98 -20.18 -6.68
CA TYR A 228 -5.33 -21.54 -7.04
C TYR A 228 -5.07 -21.83 -8.53
N PHE A 229 -5.60 -21.01 -9.43
CA PHE A 229 -5.41 -21.23 -10.87
C PHE A 229 -3.94 -21.09 -11.27
N ALA A 230 -3.25 -20.07 -10.80
CA ALA A 230 -1.85 -19.82 -11.14
C ALA A 230 -0.92 -20.94 -10.65
N LEU A 231 -1.15 -21.43 -9.44
CA LEU A 231 -0.26 -22.42 -8.82
C LEU A 231 -0.62 -23.86 -9.19
N LEU A 232 -1.90 -24.20 -9.28
CA LEU A 232 -2.31 -25.60 -9.42
C LEU A 232 -2.83 -25.96 -10.81
N VAL A 233 -3.42 -25.03 -11.54
CA VAL A 233 -3.97 -25.31 -12.87
C VAL A 233 -2.96 -24.93 -13.94
N ASN A 234 -2.72 -23.65 -14.15
CA ASN A 234 -1.83 -23.15 -15.18
C ASN A 234 -1.27 -21.76 -14.81
N ALA A 235 0.06 -21.61 -14.82
CA ALA A 235 0.71 -20.34 -14.50
C ALA A 235 0.33 -19.18 -15.45
N ARG A 236 -0.15 -19.50 -16.67
CA ARG A 236 -0.59 -18.54 -17.69
C ARG A 236 -2.11 -18.46 -17.83
N PHE A 237 -2.86 -19.00 -16.86
CA PHE A 237 -4.33 -19.09 -16.94
C PHE A 237 -4.98 -17.74 -17.24
N ASP A 238 -4.41 -16.65 -16.73
CA ASP A 238 -4.90 -15.29 -16.91
C ASP A 238 -4.69 -14.76 -18.34
N ALA A 239 -3.89 -15.44 -19.19
CA ALA A 239 -3.79 -15.14 -20.61
C ALA A 239 -4.88 -15.81 -21.46
N HIS A 240 -5.76 -16.62 -20.87
CA HIS A 240 -6.89 -17.21 -21.57
C HIS A 240 -7.98 -16.15 -21.86
N PRO A 241 -8.50 -16.05 -23.11
CA PRO A 241 -9.50 -15.00 -23.48
C PRO A 241 -10.72 -14.98 -22.59
N ALA A 242 -11.28 -16.17 -22.24
CA ALA A 242 -12.45 -16.25 -21.38
C ALA A 242 -12.15 -15.83 -19.93
N VAL A 243 -10.94 -16.06 -19.42
CA VAL A 243 -10.51 -15.60 -18.10
C VAL A 243 -10.34 -14.07 -18.12
N GLN A 244 -9.69 -13.52 -19.13
CA GLN A 244 -9.55 -12.06 -19.28
C GLN A 244 -10.91 -11.36 -19.38
N LYS A 245 -11.91 -11.97 -20.03
CA LYS A 245 -13.27 -11.46 -20.04
C LYS A 245 -13.85 -11.38 -18.62
N ARG A 246 -13.66 -12.43 -17.80
CA ARG A 246 -14.13 -12.48 -16.41
C ARG A 246 -13.41 -11.48 -15.50
N ILE A 247 -12.10 -11.34 -15.66
CA ILE A 247 -11.33 -10.32 -14.96
C ILE A 247 -11.88 -8.92 -15.25
N ARG A 248 -12.14 -8.62 -16.52
CA ARG A 248 -12.72 -7.32 -16.91
C ARG A 248 -14.16 -7.14 -16.42
N SER A 249 -14.97 -8.20 -16.41
CA SER A 249 -16.37 -8.10 -15.93
C SER A 249 -16.45 -7.95 -14.40
N SER A 250 -15.49 -8.49 -13.65
CA SER A 250 -15.43 -8.33 -12.20
C SER A 250 -15.15 -6.88 -11.76
N ASN A 251 -14.43 -6.12 -12.60
CA ASN A 251 -14.20 -4.67 -12.52
C ASN A 251 -14.04 -4.12 -11.08
N GLY A 252 -13.16 -4.73 -10.30
CA GLY A 252 -12.87 -4.28 -8.93
C GLY A 252 -13.98 -4.55 -7.90
N THR A 253 -15.06 -5.24 -8.29
CA THR A 253 -16.08 -5.69 -7.33
C THR A 253 -15.52 -6.85 -6.51
N ARG A 254 -15.49 -6.71 -5.18
CA ARG A 254 -14.93 -7.69 -4.25
C ARG A 254 -15.65 -9.03 -4.37
N GLY A 255 -14.87 -10.13 -4.50
CA GLY A 255 -15.37 -11.50 -4.64
C GLY A 255 -16.00 -11.84 -6.01
N ALA A 256 -16.09 -10.87 -6.93
CA ALA A 256 -16.71 -11.10 -8.21
C ALA A 256 -15.87 -11.97 -9.14
N PHE A 257 -14.55 -11.80 -9.13
CA PHE A 257 -13.66 -12.65 -9.93
C PHE A 257 -13.74 -14.12 -9.44
N ALA A 258 -13.71 -14.36 -8.15
CA ALA A 258 -13.83 -15.71 -7.59
C ALA A 258 -15.14 -16.38 -8.01
N LYS A 259 -16.24 -15.65 -7.95
CA LYS A 259 -17.56 -16.13 -8.37
C LYS A 259 -17.60 -16.46 -9.87
N GLU A 260 -17.05 -15.58 -10.70
CA GLU A 260 -16.97 -15.78 -12.16
C GLU A 260 -16.09 -16.99 -12.52
N MET A 261 -14.99 -17.19 -11.80
CA MET A 261 -14.09 -18.34 -12.01
C MET A 261 -14.71 -19.66 -11.53
N ALA A 262 -15.50 -19.64 -10.46
CA ALA A 262 -16.25 -20.83 -10.01
C ALA A 262 -17.31 -21.29 -11.03
N ALA A 263 -17.77 -20.38 -11.89
CA ALA A 263 -18.74 -20.65 -12.96
C ALA A 263 -18.09 -20.99 -14.31
N LEU A 264 -16.79 -21.35 -14.34
CA LEU A 264 -16.13 -21.79 -15.57
C LEU A 264 -16.76 -23.08 -16.12
N SER A 265 -16.95 -23.08 -17.45
CA SER A 265 -17.41 -24.31 -18.11
C SER A 265 -16.33 -25.40 -18.06
N PRO A 266 -16.71 -26.69 -18.02
CA PRO A 266 -15.76 -27.80 -18.05
C PRO A 266 -14.78 -27.74 -19.22
N ASP A 267 -15.24 -27.28 -20.40
CA ASP A 267 -14.38 -27.15 -21.58
C ASP A 267 -13.25 -26.14 -21.38
N ILE A 268 -13.57 -24.95 -20.85
CA ILE A 268 -12.56 -23.93 -20.55
C ILE A 268 -11.61 -24.43 -19.46
N ALA A 269 -12.13 -25.12 -18.44
CA ALA A 269 -11.28 -25.70 -17.40
C ALA A 269 -10.31 -26.75 -17.97
N ALA A 270 -10.75 -27.57 -18.93
CA ALA A 270 -9.90 -28.53 -19.62
C ALA A 270 -8.84 -27.84 -20.51
N GLU A 271 -9.21 -26.78 -21.25
CA GLU A 271 -8.28 -25.99 -22.04
C GLU A 271 -7.16 -25.37 -21.16
N LEU A 272 -7.53 -24.82 -20.00
CA LEU A 272 -6.60 -24.30 -19.03
C LEU A 272 -5.66 -25.37 -18.48
N ALA A 273 -6.17 -26.52 -18.08
CA ALA A 273 -5.38 -27.63 -17.53
C ALA A 273 -4.40 -28.20 -18.57
N GLN A 274 -4.77 -28.20 -19.85
CA GLN A 274 -3.93 -28.70 -20.95
C GLN A 274 -3.00 -27.65 -21.55
N ASP A 275 -3.08 -26.41 -21.08
CA ASP A 275 -2.36 -25.24 -21.66
C ASP A 275 -2.59 -25.07 -23.18
N ARG A 276 -3.79 -25.37 -23.65
CA ARG A 276 -4.17 -25.37 -25.08
C ARG A 276 -5.21 -24.30 -25.37
N PHE A 277 -4.76 -23.04 -25.39
CA PHE A 277 -5.61 -21.90 -25.72
C PHE A 277 -4.83 -20.79 -26.41
N PRO A 278 -5.47 -19.98 -27.26
CA PRO A 278 -4.87 -18.78 -27.80
C PRO A 278 -4.65 -17.77 -26.67
N SER A 279 -3.38 -17.37 -26.46
CA SER A 279 -3.08 -16.40 -25.42
C SER A 279 -3.42 -14.98 -25.85
N VAL A 280 -4.01 -14.20 -24.94
CA VAL A 280 -4.17 -12.76 -25.10
C VAL A 280 -3.19 -12.01 -24.18
N ALA A 281 -2.96 -10.75 -24.49
CA ALA A 281 -2.06 -9.92 -23.69
C ALA A 281 -2.62 -9.74 -22.26
N VAL A 282 -1.73 -9.86 -21.28
CA VAL A 282 -1.99 -9.57 -19.86
C VAL A 282 -1.21 -8.33 -19.43
N PRO A 283 -1.66 -7.61 -18.40
CA PRO A 283 -0.89 -6.48 -17.87
C PRO A 283 0.54 -6.92 -17.51
N PRO A 284 1.57 -6.21 -17.97
CA PRO A 284 2.95 -6.52 -17.63
C PRO A 284 3.22 -6.20 -16.16
N ILE A 285 4.17 -6.92 -15.57
CA ILE A 285 4.75 -6.58 -14.27
C ILE A 285 6.13 -6.00 -14.55
N GLU A 286 6.40 -4.84 -13.95
CA GLU A 286 7.70 -4.19 -14.08
C GLU A 286 8.82 -5.09 -13.54
N ALA A 287 9.96 -5.10 -14.25
CA ALA A 287 11.10 -5.91 -13.85
C ALA A 287 11.63 -5.53 -12.47
N GLY A 288 11.92 -6.53 -11.65
CA GLY A 288 12.42 -6.36 -10.29
C GLY A 288 11.35 -6.24 -9.20
N LEU A 289 10.07 -6.07 -9.55
CA LEU A 289 9.00 -6.05 -8.54
C LEU A 289 8.69 -7.44 -7.97
N LEU A 290 8.88 -8.49 -8.75
CA LEU A 290 8.77 -9.86 -8.27
C LEU A 290 10.13 -10.57 -8.36
N PRO A 291 10.41 -11.47 -7.42
CA PRO A 291 11.54 -12.39 -7.55
C PRO A 291 11.38 -13.27 -8.80
N PRO A 292 12.47 -13.70 -9.42
CA PRO A 292 12.41 -14.61 -10.55
C PRO A 292 11.70 -15.92 -10.14
N PRO A 293 10.92 -16.54 -11.05
CA PRO A 293 10.32 -17.84 -10.79
C PRO A 293 11.41 -18.86 -10.49
N ARG A 294 11.21 -19.64 -9.45
CA ARG A 294 12.06 -20.80 -9.18
C ARG A 294 11.45 -22.00 -9.89
N ASP A 295 12.19 -22.56 -10.82
CA ASP A 295 11.85 -23.85 -11.39
C ASP A 295 11.81 -24.89 -10.26
N GLY A 296 10.69 -25.63 -10.19
CA GLY A 296 10.52 -26.72 -9.24
C GLY A 296 11.38 -27.95 -9.56
N SER A 297 12.63 -27.74 -10.01
CA SER A 297 13.56 -28.83 -10.13
C SER A 297 13.89 -29.32 -8.73
N ARG A 298 13.33 -30.46 -8.36
CA ARG A 298 13.77 -31.26 -7.22
C ARG A 298 15.30 -31.28 -7.26
N GLY A 299 15.93 -30.45 -6.44
CA GLY A 299 17.35 -30.63 -6.17
C GLY A 299 17.51 -32.07 -5.72
N SER A 300 18.16 -32.89 -6.53
CA SER A 300 18.52 -34.23 -6.16
C SER A 300 19.19 -34.17 -4.80
N ARG A 301 18.49 -34.63 -3.76
CA ARG A 301 19.11 -34.90 -2.48
C ARG A 301 20.15 -35.99 -2.75
N GLY A 302 21.42 -35.57 -2.92
CA GLY A 302 22.55 -36.45 -2.80
C GLY A 302 22.89 -36.68 -1.34
#